data_2744518d1d82d412f076e03b4cadee43
#
_entry.id   2744518d1d82d412f076e03b4cadee43
#
_cell.length_a   1.000
_cell.length_b   1.000
_cell.length_c   1.000
_cell.angle_alpha   90.00
_cell.angle_beta   90.00
_cell.angle_gamma   90.00
#
_symmetry.space_group_name_H-M   'P 1'
#
loop_
_entity.id
_entity.type
_entity.pdbx_description
1 polymer ?
#
loop_
_entity_poly.entity_id
_entity_poly.type
_entity_poly.pdbx_seq_one_letter_code
_entity_poly.pdbx_strand_id
1 'polypeptide(L)'
;MKLARKVLVTGKTMIVALAVALCAAGVATAQSKKSLVFVVNGASDFWKIAEAGVKKAQGELPKYSLQFKYPEQASAAAQQRLMEDLVAAGAAGIMVSAVDPKNQTDGLDKLAGQTLIFTTDSDAPKSKRVAYIGSSNVDLGKSAGKLMLQALPQGGKCIGFVGLLGADNARERIQGVKETIKGSKVDMIDVRGDEIDQGRAKRNVEDALAANPDIACLVGFYSYNTPRIYEVLKETGKLGKIKIIGFDEDPITLGGVKEGSIVGTVVQQPFEWGYQGMKLMAAYLEGNKAGIPKDGIIIVPGKVIDKSNVDAFTANLKQMMGK
;
A
#
# COMPACT_ATOMS: atom_id res chain seq x y z
N MET A 1 9.44 81.16 -64.12
CA MET A 1 8.87 80.03 -64.84
C MET A 1 9.57 78.77 -64.31
N LYS A 2 8.89 77.96 -63.52
CA LYS A 2 8.91 76.50 -63.35
C LYS A 2 8.38 76.20 -61.98
N LEU A 3 7.24 75.49 -62.00
CA LEU A 3 6.40 75.08 -60.88
C LEU A 3 7.09 74.05 -59.98
N ALA A 4 6.84 74.20 -58.70
CA ALA A 4 7.08 73.20 -57.69
C ALA A 4 6.06 72.04 -57.75
N ARG A 5 6.51 70.78 -57.61
CA ARG A 5 5.66 69.64 -57.25
C ARG A 5 6.06 69.22 -55.85
N LYS A 6 5.21 69.47 -54.86
CA LYS A 6 5.23 68.83 -53.56
C LYS A 6 4.55 67.45 -53.73
N VAL A 7 5.25 66.44 -53.49
CA VAL A 7 4.69 65.08 -53.37
C VAL A 7 4.41 64.78 -51.89
N LEU A 8 3.16 64.52 -51.64
CA LEU A 8 2.59 64.04 -50.36
C LEU A 8 3.06 62.63 -50.06
N VAL A 9 3.84 62.43 -49.01
CA VAL A 9 4.13 61.12 -48.43
C VAL A 9 3.78 61.19 -46.94
N THR A 10 2.53 60.95 -46.66
CA THR A 10 2.08 60.72 -45.29
C THR A 10 0.99 59.63 -45.32
N GLY A 11 1.18 58.51 -44.69
CA GLY A 11 0.04 57.65 -44.33
C GLY A 11 0.18 56.19 -44.54
N LYS A 12 1.37 55.59 -44.51
CA LYS A 12 1.47 54.10 -44.52
C LYS A 12 2.41 53.43 -43.51
N THR A 13 3.02 54.18 -42.58
CA THR A 13 4.02 53.64 -41.64
C THR A 13 3.49 53.47 -40.21
N MET A 14 2.21 53.74 -39.95
CA MET A 14 1.66 53.72 -38.58
C MET A 14 0.75 52.52 -38.25
N ILE A 15 0.51 51.62 -39.22
CA ILE A 15 -0.39 50.46 -39.02
C ILE A 15 0.39 49.14 -38.75
N VAL A 16 1.70 49.09 -39.05
CA VAL A 16 2.49 47.86 -38.87
C VAL A 16 3.06 47.70 -37.42
N ALA A 17 3.16 48.80 -36.66
CA ALA A 17 3.68 48.74 -35.29
C ALA A 17 2.64 48.27 -34.23
N LEU A 18 1.35 48.26 -34.54
CA LEU A 18 0.30 47.86 -33.58
C LEU A 18 -0.07 46.38 -33.68
N ALA A 19 0.31 45.67 -34.75
CA ALA A 19 0.03 44.22 -34.95
C ALA A 19 1.07 43.29 -34.30
N VAL A 20 2.26 43.78 -33.95
CA VAL A 20 3.34 42.97 -33.30
C VAL A 20 3.20 42.99 -31.78
N ALA A 21 2.48 43.95 -31.18
CA ALA A 21 2.31 44.04 -29.73
C ALA A 21 1.19 43.11 -29.15
N LEU A 22 0.31 42.52 -30.01
CA LEU A 22 -0.79 41.66 -29.56
C LEU A 22 -0.48 40.16 -29.59
N CYS A 23 0.68 39.71 -30.10
CA CYS A 23 1.07 38.30 -30.11
C CYS A 23 1.95 37.87 -28.90
N ALA A 24 2.24 38.81 -27.97
CA ALA A 24 2.98 38.49 -26.74
C ALA A 24 2.06 38.18 -25.52
N ALA A 25 0.74 38.07 -25.75
CA ALA A 25 -0.21 37.72 -24.71
C ALA A 25 -0.35 36.19 -24.62
N GLY A 26 0.42 35.59 -23.72
CA GLY A 26 -0.04 34.39 -23.02
C GLY A 26 0.18 33.04 -23.71
N VAL A 27 1.42 32.64 -23.96
CA VAL A 27 1.74 31.26 -23.72
C VAL A 27 1.85 31.11 -22.19
N ALA A 28 0.70 30.98 -21.53
CA ALA A 28 0.66 30.40 -20.20
C ALA A 28 1.18 28.97 -20.39
N THR A 29 2.48 28.76 -20.16
CA THR A 29 3.04 27.42 -20.04
C THR A 29 2.24 26.76 -18.93
N ALA A 30 1.32 25.86 -19.29
CA ALA A 30 0.66 25.02 -18.32
C ALA A 30 1.78 24.32 -17.56
N GLN A 31 2.09 24.82 -16.35
CA GLN A 31 3.13 24.26 -15.51
C GLN A 31 2.75 22.79 -15.30
N SER A 32 3.57 21.88 -15.81
CA SER A 32 3.31 20.45 -15.70
C SER A 32 3.13 20.11 -14.23
N LYS A 33 2.00 19.47 -13.90
CA LYS A 33 1.71 19.10 -12.50
C LYS A 33 2.83 18.21 -11.97
N LYS A 34 3.31 18.50 -10.78
CA LYS A 34 4.27 17.62 -10.08
C LYS A 34 3.63 16.26 -9.87
N SER A 35 4.33 15.19 -10.25
CA SER A 35 3.85 13.82 -10.09
C SER A 35 4.21 13.27 -8.70
N LEU A 36 3.22 12.72 -7.99
CA LEU A 36 3.41 11.90 -6.79
C LEU A 36 2.90 10.49 -7.08
N VAL A 37 3.71 9.50 -6.76
CA VAL A 37 3.41 8.11 -7.17
C VAL A 37 3.36 7.18 -5.96
N PHE A 38 2.31 6.40 -5.87
CA PHE A 38 2.22 5.27 -4.94
C PHE A 38 2.67 4.00 -5.66
N VAL A 39 3.68 3.30 -5.13
CA VAL A 39 4.24 2.07 -5.69
C VAL A 39 4.01 0.92 -4.71
N VAL A 40 3.31 -0.12 -5.16
CA VAL A 40 3.01 -1.30 -4.34
C VAL A 40 4.11 -2.36 -4.44
N ASN A 41 4.08 -3.35 -3.54
CA ASN A 41 5.03 -4.47 -3.54
C ASN A 41 4.68 -5.60 -4.53
N GLY A 42 3.43 -5.64 -5.00
CA GLY A 42 2.95 -6.64 -5.95
C GLY A 42 1.45 -6.50 -6.21
N ALA A 43 0.93 -7.23 -7.19
CA ALA A 43 -0.48 -7.17 -7.55
C ALA A 43 -1.36 -7.89 -6.52
N SER A 44 -2.30 -7.17 -5.90
CA SER A 44 -3.30 -7.71 -4.97
C SER A 44 -4.52 -6.79 -4.93
N ASP A 45 -5.71 -7.36 -4.71
CA ASP A 45 -6.95 -6.60 -4.55
C ASP A 45 -6.93 -5.69 -3.30
N PHE A 46 -6.12 -6.02 -2.29
CA PHE A 46 -5.85 -5.18 -1.14
C PHE A 46 -5.47 -3.74 -1.53
N TRP A 47 -4.65 -3.58 -2.56
CA TRP A 47 -4.16 -2.29 -3.00
C TRP A 47 -5.21 -1.41 -3.67
N LYS A 48 -6.35 -1.97 -4.11
CA LYS A 48 -7.49 -1.19 -4.62
C LYS A 48 -8.05 -0.23 -3.57
N ILE A 49 -7.93 -0.57 -2.30
CA ILE A 49 -8.39 0.26 -1.18
C ILE A 49 -7.45 1.46 -1.01
N ALA A 50 -6.13 1.26 -1.08
CA ALA A 50 -5.16 2.36 -1.07
C ALA A 50 -5.31 3.26 -2.30
N GLU A 51 -5.54 2.65 -3.48
CA GLU A 51 -5.80 3.40 -4.72
C GLU A 51 -7.04 4.30 -4.60
N ALA A 52 -8.12 3.85 -3.95
CA ALA A 52 -9.28 4.68 -3.68
C ALA A 52 -8.93 5.89 -2.81
N GLY A 53 -8.04 5.72 -1.81
CA GLY A 53 -7.50 6.82 -1.01
C GLY A 53 -6.70 7.83 -1.84
N VAL A 54 -5.83 7.35 -2.73
CA VAL A 54 -5.08 8.21 -3.68
C VAL A 54 -6.02 8.97 -4.60
N LYS A 55 -7.08 8.32 -5.13
CA LYS A 55 -8.10 8.99 -5.96
C LYS A 55 -8.83 10.09 -5.20
N LYS A 56 -9.18 9.87 -3.93
CA LYS A 56 -9.77 10.91 -3.09
C LYS A 56 -8.82 12.08 -2.91
N ALA A 57 -7.55 11.81 -2.59
CA ALA A 57 -6.52 12.85 -2.44
C ALA A 57 -6.33 13.67 -3.73
N GLN A 58 -6.44 13.04 -4.92
CA GLN A 58 -6.34 13.74 -6.21
C GLN A 58 -7.38 14.85 -6.35
N GLY A 59 -8.60 14.65 -5.85
CA GLY A 59 -9.65 15.68 -5.84
C GLY A 59 -9.30 16.93 -5.02
N GLU A 60 -8.44 16.75 -4.01
CA GLU A 60 -8.02 17.83 -3.08
C GLU A 60 -6.65 18.43 -3.44
N LEU A 61 -5.89 17.80 -4.35
CA LEU A 61 -4.54 18.19 -4.74
C LEU A 61 -4.46 18.55 -6.25
N PRO A 62 -5.15 19.62 -6.71
CA PRO A 62 -5.25 19.93 -8.14
C PRO A 62 -3.91 20.33 -8.78
N LYS A 63 -2.91 20.77 -7.99
CA LYS A 63 -1.55 21.11 -8.43
C LYS A 63 -0.68 19.91 -8.72
N TYR A 64 -1.10 18.69 -8.29
CA TYR A 64 -0.36 17.45 -8.42
C TYR A 64 -1.06 16.49 -9.38
N SER A 65 -0.29 15.59 -9.98
CA SER A 65 -0.76 14.39 -10.67
C SER A 65 -0.46 13.20 -9.80
N LEU A 66 -1.48 12.59 -9.19
CA LEU A 66 -1.30 11.42 -8.34
C LEU A 66 -1.41 10.15 -9.18
N GLN A 67 -0.46 9.24 -9.03
CA GLN A 67 -0.41 7.99 -9.77
C GLN A 67 -0.34 6.81 -8.81
N PHE A 68 -0.88 5.68 -9.24
CA PHE A 68 -0.79 4.40 -8.55
C PHE A 68 -0.16 3.37 -9.48
N LYS A 69 0.90 2.69 -9.04
CA LYS A 69 1.71 1.82 -9.91
C LYS A 69 1.96 0.47 -9.27
N TYR A 70 1.85 -0.55 -10.12
CA TYR A 70 2.17 -1.94 -9.81
C TYR A 70 3.48 -2.31 -10.53
N PRO A 71 4.47 -2.93 -9.85
CA PRO A 71 5.61 -3.51 -10.54
C PRO A 71 5.16 -4.71 -11.40
N GLU A 72 5.87 -4.98 -12.48
CA GLU A 72 5.55 -6.13 -13.36
C GLU A 72 5.61 -7.47 -12.62
N GLN A 73 6.47 -7.55 -11.62
CA GLN A 73 6.63 -8.71 -10.75
C GLN A 73 6.83 -8.24 -9.31
N ALA A 74 6.40 -9.06 -8.35
CA ALA A 74 6.62 -8.86 -6.92
C ALA A 74 8.08 -9.14 -6.53
N SER A 75 9.02 -8.43 -7.14
CA SER A 75 10.46 -8.57 -6.88
C SER A 75 11.12 -7.22 -6.65
N ALA A 76 12.15 -7.19 -5.79
CA ALA A 76 12.92 -5.99 -5.50
C ALA A 76 13.52 -5.36 -6.77
N ALA A 77 14.01 -6.18 -7.70
CA ALA A 77 14.59 -5.70 -8.95
C ALA A 77 13.56 -5.04 -9.89
N ALA A 78 12.37 -5.62 -10.03
CA ALA A 78 11.30 -5.04 -10.84
C ALA A 78 10.76 -3.75 -10.22
N GLN A 79 10.58 -3.73 -8.89
CA GLN A 79 10.14 -2.53 -8.17
C GLN A 79 11.19 -1.41 -8.25
N GLN A 80 12.49 -1.74 -8.13
CA GLN A 80 13.57 -0.77 -8.25
C GLN A 80 13.61 -0.13 -9.64
N ARG A 81 13.53 -0.93 -10.72
CA ARG A 81 13.47 -0.41 -12.10
C ARG A 81 12.29 0.51 -12.30
N LEU A 82 11.08 0.10 -11.84
CA LEU A 82 9.89 0.96 -11.92
C LEU A 82 10.11 2.32 -11.25
N MET A 83 10.71 2.34 -10.06
CA MET A 83 10.98 3.60 -9.34
C MET A 83 12.04 4.45 -10.04
N GLU A 84 13.08 3.85 -10.61
CA GLU A 84 14.10 4.55 -11.40
C GLU A 84 13.48 5.19 -12.66
N ASP A 85 12.59 4.48 -13.36
CA ASP A 85 11.87 5.01 -14.53
C ASP A 85 10.95 6.18 -14.13
N LEU A 86 10.27 6.08 -12.99
CA LEU A 86 9.43 7.16 -12.46
C LEU A 86 10.24 8.41 -12.11
N VAL A 87 11.41 8.25 -11.52
CA VAL A 87 12.33 9.36 -11.23
C VAL A 87 12.85 9.97 -12.51
N ALA A 88 13.26 9.16 -13.49
CA ALA A 88 13.69 9.64 -14.80
C ALA A 88 12.57 10.41 -15.54
N ALA A 89 11.30 10.02 -15.33
CA ALA A 89 10.13 10.73 -15.82
C ALA A 89 9.75 11.99 -15.00
N GLY A 90 10.53 12.36 -13.98
CA GLY A 90 10.35 13.57 -13.19
C GLY A 90 9.36 13.43 -12.03
N ALA A 91 9.17 12.24 -11.47
CA ALA A 91 8.37 12.07 -10.26
C ALA A 91 8.93 12.92 -9.12
N ALA A 92 8.12 13.82 -8.56
CA ALA A 92 8.50 14.70 -7.46
C ALA A 92 8.49 13.97 -6.10
N GLY A 93 7.82 12.83 -6.03
CA GLY A 93 7.83 11.97 -4.85
C GLY A 93 7.25 10.59 -5.12
N ILE A 94 7.80 9.62 -4.43
CA ILE A 94 7.37 8.21 -4.46
C ILE A 94 7.08 7.75 -3.04
N MET A 95 5.91 7.13 -2.85
CA MET A 95 5.59 6.36 -1.65
C MET A 95 5.58 4.88 -2.02
N VAL A 96 6.38 4.07 -1.34
CA VAL A 96 6.60 2.68 -1.72
C VAL A 96 6.39 1.71 -0.55
N SER A 97 5.74 0.57 -0.82
CA SER A 97 5.79 -0.61 0.05
C SER A 97 6.95 -1.49 -0.42
N ALA A 98 8.05 -1.50 0.34
CA ALA A 98 9.28 -2.16 -0.10
C ALA A 98 9.14 -3.71 -0.13
N VAL A 99 9.53 -4.34 -1.24
CA VAL A 99 9.51 -5.81 -1.40
C VAL A 99 10.56 -6.48 -0.52
N ASP A 100 11.75 -5.96 -0.51
CA ASP A 100 12.90 -6.44 0.28
C ASP A 100 13.68 -5.24 0.83
N PRO A 101 13.25 -4.67 1.96
CA PRO A 101 13.85 -3.46 2.53
C PRO A 101 15.34 -3.58 2.78
N LYS A 102 15.81 -4.78 3.17
CA LYS A 102 17.22 -5.01 3.47
C LYS A 102 18.10 -4.86 2.24
N ASN A 103 17.69 -5.40 1.11
CA ASN A 103 18.47 -5.38 -0.13
C ASN A 103 18.14 -4.15 -1.01
N GLN A 104 17.05 -3.42 -0.71
CA GLN A 104 16.65 -2.21 -1.44
C GLN A 104 17.13 -0.90 -0.78
N THR A 105 17.75 -0.94 0.41
CA THR A 105 18.16 0.27 1.13
C THR A 105 19.03 1.19 0.26
N ASP A 106 20.08 0.67 -0.37
CA ASP A 106 20.98 1.48 -1.20
C ASP A 106 20.28 2.08 -2.43
N GLY A 107 19.38 1.30 -3.05
CA GLY A 107 18.55 1.78 -4.16
C GLY A 107 17.61 2.90 -3.75
N LEU A 108 16.93 2.76 -2.63
CA LEU A 108 16.07 3.81 -2.06
C LEU A 108 16.85 5.06 -1.68
N ASP A 109 18.05 4.90 -1.13
CA ASP A 109 18.94 6.01 -0.78
C ASP A 109 19.40 6.81 -2.01
N LYS A 110 19.71 6.10 -3.11
CA LYS A 110 20.03 6.72 -4.39
C LYS A 110 18.85 7.52 -4.94
N LEU A 111 17.64 6.97 -4.87
CA LEU A 111 16.42 7.65 -5.30
C LEU A 111 16.09 8.83 -4.39
N ALA A 112 16.31 8.72 -3.07
CA ALA A 112 16.07 9.80 -2.11
C ALA A 112 16.98 11.02 -2.34
N GLY A 113 18.11 10.85 -3.02
CA GLY A 113 18.96 11.95 -3.49
C GLY A 113 18.38 12.72 -4.70
N GLN A 114 17.33 12.21 -5.33
CA GLN A 114 16.75 12.75 -6.57
C GLN A 114 15.27 13.13 -6.42
N THR A 115 14.53 12.45 -5.55
CA THR A 115 13.10 12.65 -5.33
C THR A 115 12.72 12.42 -3.88
N LEU A 116 11.52 12.86 -3.48
CA LEU A 116 10.99 12.60 -2.14
C LEU A 116 10.60 11.13 -2.00
N ILE A 117 11.14 10.42 -1.01
CA ILE A 117 10.80 9.04 -0.71
C ILE A 117 10.04 8.95 0.60
N PHE A 118 8.85 8.37 0.55
CA PHE A 118 8.09 7.86 1.69
C PHE A 118 7.98 6.34 1.57
N THR A 119 7.78 5.67 2.70
CA THR A 119 7.44 4.24 2.72
C THR A 119 6.06 4.03 3.36
N THR A 120 5.45 2.89 3.06
CA THR A 120 4.15 2.49 3.60
C THR A 120 4.08 0.96 3.70
N ASP A 121 3.18 0.40 4.50
CA ASP A 121 2.97 -1.05 4.69
C ASP A 121 4.25 -1.80 5.10
N SER A 122 5.12 -2.12 4.16
CA SER A 122 6.47 -2.66 4.41
C SER A 122 7.46 -1.50 4.42
N ASP A 123 7.99 -1.16 5.60
CA ASP A 123 8.93 -0.05 5.77
C ASP A 123 10.36 -0.44 5.31
N ALA A 124 11.17 0.58 5.09
CA ALA A 124 12.62 0.48 4.90
C ALA A 124 13.34 1.43 5.88
N PRO A 125 13.37 1.11 7.18
CA PRO A 125 13.75 2.05 8.24
C PRO A 125 15.21 2.47 8.19
N LYS A 126 16.07 1.71 7.49
CA LYS A 126 17.49 2.04 7.30
C LYS A 126 17.75 2.94 6.10
N SER A 127 16.74 3.19 5.26
CA SER A 127 16.85 4.06 4.09
C SER A 127 16.72 5.54 4.47
N LYS A 128 17.09 6.42 3.55
CA LYS A 128 16.91 7.87 3.66
C LYS A 128 15.48 8.32 3.34
N ARG A 129 14.49 7.47 3.56
CA ARG A 129 13.09 7.88 3.48
C ARG A 129 12.80 9.02 4.45
N VAL A 130 11.92 9.93 4.06
CA VAL A 130 11.51 11.04 4.93
C VAL A 130 10.51 10.58 5.99
N ALA A 131 9.53 9.74 5.58
CA ALA A 131 8.55 9.20 6.50
C ALA A 131 8.05 7.82 6.08
N TYR A 132 7.62 7.05 7.08
CA TYR A 132 6.76 5.89 6.95
C TYR A 132 5.34 6.27 7.35
N ILE A 133 4.34 5.87 6.57
CA ILE A 133 2.94 5.93 6.96
C ILE A 133 2.31 4.54 6.78
N GLY A 134 1.87 3.95 7.86
CA GLY A 134 1.36 2.58 7.85
C GLY A 134 0.91 2.13 9.22
N SER A 135 0.67 0.82 9.37
CA SER A 135 0.34 0.23 10.66
C SER A 135 1.60 -0.26 11.39
N SER A 136 1.52 -0.37 12.72
CA SER A 136 2.51 -1.14 13.49
C SER A 136 2.29 -2.63 13.23
N ASN A 137 3.09 -3.22 12.36
CA ASN A 137 2.94 -4.63 11.98
C ASN A 137 3.19 -5.57 13.17
N VAL A 138 4.05 -5.20 14.12
CA VAL A 138 4.23 -5.95 15.37
C VAL A 138 2.92 -5.97 16.17
N ASP A 139 2.22 -4.83 16.30
CA ASP A 139 0.96 -4.77 17.05
C ASP A 139 -0.19 -5.48 16.33
N LEU A 140 -0.21 -5.44 14.99
CA LEU A 140 -1.12 -6.28 14.20
C LEU A 140 -0.86 -7.76 14.45
N GLY A 141 0.42 -8.18 14.45
CA GLY A 141 0.82 -9.54 14.79
C GLY A 141 0.40 -9.94 16.21
N LYS A 142 0.58 -9.05 17.21
CA LYS A 142 0.10 -9.27 18.57
C LYS A 142 -1.41 -9.46 18.63
N SER A 143 -2.16 -8.71 17.83
CA SER A 143 -3.62 -8.85 17.73
C SER A 143 -4.02 -10.21 17.17
N ALA A 144 -3.33 -10.70 16.13
CA ALA A 144 -3.54 -12.05 15.59
C ALA A 144 -3.17 -13.13 16.61
N GLY A 145 -2.07 -12.96 17.34
CA GLY A 145 -1.67 -13.87 18.44
C GLY A 145 -2.75 -13.96 19.53
N LYS A 146 -3.39 -12.86 19.89
CA LYS A 146 -4.51 -12.86 20.84
C LYS A 146 -5.71 -13.63 20.30
N LEU A 147 -6.06 -13.48 19.02
CA LEU A 147 -7.11 -14.28 18.38
C LEU A 147 -6.77 -15.79 18.41
N MET A 148 -5.49 -16.15 18.17
CA MET A 148 -5.04 -17.56 18.27
C MET A 148 -5.22 -18.12 19.69
N LEU A 149 -4.80 -17.38 20.72
CA LEU A 149 -4.97 -17.80 22.13
C LEU A 149 -6.44 -17.95 22.52
N GLN A 150 -7.30 -17.06 22.07
CA GLN A 150 -8.76 -17.14 22.27
C GLN A 150 -9.39 -18.35 21.58
N ALA A 151 -8.94 -18.65 20.35
CA ALA A 151 -9.46 -19.75 19.55
C ALA A 151 -8.96 -21.12 20.02
N LEU A 152 -7.81 -21.18 20.69
CA LEU A 152 -7.13 -22.39 21.12
C LEU A 152 -6.81 -22.36 22.63
N PRO A 153 -7.79 -22.32 23.52
CA PRO A 153 -7.55 -22.25 24.96
C PRO A 153 -6.82 -23.48 25.53
N GLN A 154 -6.89 -24.61 24.84
CA GLN A 154 -6.17 -25.85 25.20
C GLN A 154 -4.79 -25.96 24.52
N GLY A 155 -4.45 -24.99 23.65
CA GLY A 155 -3.26 -25.02 22.83
C GLY A 155 -3.47 -25.72 21.49
N GLY A 156 -2.38 -25.84 20.73
CA GLY A 156 -2.38 -26.52 19.44
C GLY A 156 -1.32 -25.97 18.48
N LYS A 157 -1.03 -26.75 17.44
CA LYS A 157 -0.08 -26.40 16.39
C LYS A 157 -0.74 -25.50 15.36
N CYS A 158 -0.04 -24.45 14.97
CA CYS A 158 -0.48 -23.51 13.94
C CYS A 158 0.58 -23.38 12.82
N ILE A 159 0.13 -23.10 11.60
CA ILE A 159 1.00 -22.77 10.47
C ILE A 159 0.56 -21.43 9.89
N GLY A 160 1.53 -20.56 9.60
CA GLY A 160 1.33 -19.28 8.94
C GLY A 160 1.55 -19.35 7.43
N PHE A 161 0.88 -18.48 6.68
CA PHE A 161 1.03 -18.29 5.23
C PHE A 161 1.19 -16.83 4.92
N VAL A 162 2.16 -16.48 4.08
CA VAL A 162 2.51 -15.09 3.78
C VAL A 162 3.07 -14.96 2.37
N GLY A 163 2.93 -13.80 1.75
CA GLY A 163 3.47 -13.57 0.42
C GLY A 163 5.00 -13.54 0.41
N LEU A 164 5.57 -12.55 1.06
CA LEU A 164 7.00 -12.24 0.99
C LEU A 164 7.65 -12.34 2.38
N LEU A 165 8.33 -13.45 2.66
CA LEU A 165 9.03 -13.66 3.94
C LEU A 165 10.13 -12.60 4.21
N GLY A 166 10.69 -12.01 3.15
CA GLY A 166 11.72 -10.97 3.25
C GLY A 166 11.19 -9.57 3.57
N ALA A 167 9.90 -9.31 3.39
CA ALA A 167 9.30 -8.00 3.65
C ALA A 167 9.19 -7.70 5.16
N ASP A 168 9.35 -6.44 5.55
CA ASP A 168 9.29 -6.05 6.96
C ASP A 168 7.91 -6.30 7.56
N ASN A 169 6.84 -5.98 6.84
CA ASN A 169 5.48 -6.25 7.31
C ASN A 169 5.27 -7.74 7.66
N ALA A 170 5.79 -8.67 6.84
CA ALA A 170 5.70 -10.09 7.11
C ALA A 170 6.47 -10.48 8.38
N ARG A 171 7.74 -10.08 8.47
CA ARG A 171 8.60 -10.40 9.63
C ARG A 171 8.03 -9.87 10.92
N GLU A 172 7.58 -8.62 10.94
CA GLU A 172 7.02 -7.95 12.13
C GLU A 172 5.69 -8.56 12.57
N ARG A 173 4.78 -8.92 11.62
CA ARG A 173 3.53 -9.63 11.96
C ARG A 173 3.84 -10.99 12.58
N ILE A 174 4.74 -11.76 11.99
CA ILE A 174 5.18 -13.07 12.53
C ILE A 174 5.82 -12.89 13.91
N GLN A 175 6.67 -11.87 14.09
CA GLN A 175 7.27 -11.54 15.38
C GLN A 175 6.19 -11.25 16.43
N GLY A 176 5.25 -10.36 16.14
CA GLY A 176 4.16 -10.01 17.06
C GLY A 176 3.32 -11.20 17.49
N VAL A 177 3.02 -12.12 16.55
CA VAL A 177 2.35 -13.39 16.88
C VAL A 177 3.21 -14.22 17.83
N LYS A 178 4.48 -14.48 17.49
CA LYS A 178 5.39 -15.31 18.30
C LYS A 178 5.60 -14.72 19.69
N GLU A 179 5.73 -13.41 19.83
CA GLU A 179 5.81 -12.72 21.13
C GLU A 179 4.57 -12.97 21.99
N THR A 180 3.38 -12.92 21.36
CA THR A 180 2.10 -13.04 22.07
C THR A 180 1.83 -14.46 22.54
N ILE A 181 2.13 -15.47 21.71
CA ILE A 181 1.88 -16.88 22.06
C ILE A 181 2.99 -17.49 22.92
N LYS A 182 4.10 -16.78 23.12
CA LYS A 182 5.24 -17.27 23.91
C LYS A 182 4.82 -17.67 25.33
N GLY A 183 5.19 -18.87 25.72
CA GLY A 183 4.85 -19.43 27.03
C GLY A 183 3.43 -20.01 27.13
N SER A 184 2.63 -19.94 26.06
CA SER A 184 1.34 -20.63 25.98
C SER A 184 1.51 -22.06 25.44
N LYS A 185 0.39 -22.78 25.32
CA LYS A 185 0.34 -24.11 24.65
C LYS A 185 0.10 -24.01 23.15
N VAL A 186 -0.03 -22.81 22.61
CA VAL A 186 -0.15 -22.58 21.16
C VAL A 186 1.24 -22.45 20.58
N ASP A 187 1.52 -23.16 19.49
CA ASP A 187 2.82 -23.17 18.83
C ASP A 187 2.68 -22.90 17.33
N MET A 188 3.40 -21.89 16.83
CA MET A 188 3.53 -21.64 15.39
C MET A 188 4.74 -22.42 14.85
N ILE A 189 4.47 -23.64 14.37
CA ILE A 189 5.50 -24.62 13.98
C ILE A 189 6.17 -24.29 12.64
N ASP A 190 5.49 -23.53 11.75
CA ASP A 190 6.00 -23.19 10.42
C ASP A 190 5.35 -21.89 9.91
N VAL A 191 6.04 -21.21 8.97
CA VAL A 191 5.50 -20.11 8.16
C VAL A 191 5.97 -20.28 6.73
N ARG A 192 5.04 -20.34 5.77
CA ARG A 192 5.31 -20.58 4.35
C ARG A 192 5.09 -19.35 3.50
N GLY A 193 6.11 -19.02 2.68
CA GLY A 193 6.06 -17.95 1.69
C GLY A 193 5.56 -18.45 0.34
N ASP A 194 4.81 -17.60 -0.39
CA ASP A 194 4.25 -17.95 -1.70
C ASP A 194 4.67 -16.99 -2.83
N GLU A 195 5.48 -15.97 -2.56
CA GLU A 195 5.97 -14.96 -3.53
C GLU A 195 4.83 -14.23 -4.24
N ILE A 196 3.71 -14.01 -3.53
CA ILE A 196 2.46 -13.40 -4.06
C ILE A 196 1.83 -14.22 -5.20
N ASP A 197 2.16 -15.49 -5.32
CA ASP A 197 1.51 -16.45 -6.24
C ASP A 197 0.36 -17.16 -5.53
N GLN A 198 -0.87 -16.87 -5.94
CA GLN A 198 -2.07 -17.41 -5.30
C GLN A 198 -2.24 -18.93 -5.52
N GLY A 199 -1.72 -19.48 -6.62
CA GLY A 199 -1.69 -20.91 -6.86
C GLY A 199 -0.72 -21.62 -5.90
N ARG A 200 0.47 -21.03 -5.67
CA ARG A 200 1.43 -21.49 -4.67
C ARG A 200 0.85 -21.36 -3.26
N ALA A 201 0.14 -20.26 -2.96
CA ALA A 201 -0.52 -20.08 -1.68
C ALA A 201 -1.50 -21.23 -1.38
N LYS A 202 -2.34 -21.64 -2.36
CA LYS A 202 -3.24 -22.79 -2.23
C LYS A 202 -2.49 -24.08 -2.00
N ARG A 203 -1.48 -24.41 -2.84
CA ARG A 203 -0.66 -25.62 -2.68
C ARG A 203 0.05 -25.66 -1.33
N ASN A 204 0.58 -24.55 -0.84
CA ASN A 204 1.20 -24.48 0.49
C ASN A 204 0.25 -24.92 1.61
N VAL A 205 -1.05 -24.56 1.51
CA VAL A 205 -2.06 -25.01 2.50
C VAL A 205 -2.33 -26.50 2.36
N GLU A 206 -2.51 -27.02 1.14
CA GLU A 206 -2.72 -28.44 0.87
C GLU A 206 -1.57 -29.30 1.43
N ASP A 207 -0.32 -28.90 1.14
CA ASP A 207 0.89 -29.56 1.63
C ASP A 207 1.03 -29.48 3.17
N ALA A 208 0.63 -28.34 3.76
CA ALA A 208 0.64 -28.18 5.21
C ALA A 208 -0.32 -29.16 5.91
N LEU A 209 -1.53 -29.30 5.35
CA LEU A 209 -2.56 -30.22 5.87
C LEU A 209 -2.17 -31.70 5.71
N ALA A 210 -1.50 -32.04 4.61
CA ALA A 210 -1.01 -33.39 4.36
C ALA A 210 0.13 -33.78 5.34
N ALA A 211 1.04 -32.84 5.58
CA ALA A 211 2.19 -33.05 6.46
C ALA A 211 1.86 -32.98 7.96
N ASN A 212 0.75 -32.31 8.35
CA ASN A 212 0.40 -32.06 9.75
C ASN A 212 -1.07 -32.39 10.02
N PRO A 213 -1.43 -33.68 10.18
CA PRO A 213 -2.82 -34.10 10.37
C PRO A 213 -3.44 -33.59 11.70
N ASP A 214 -2.61 -33.21 12.67
CA ASP A 214 -2.97 -32.69 13.99
C ASP A 214 -2.95 -31.15 14.08
N ILE A 215 -2.89 -30.46 12.92
CA ILE A 215 -2.89 -29.00 12.90
C ILE A 215 -4.22 -28.44 13.46
N ALA A 216 -4.11 -27.48 14.37
CA ALA A 216 -5.26 -26.90 15.05
C ALA A 216 -5.66 -25.53 14.45
N CYS A 217 -4.71 -24.81 13.82
CA CYS A 217 -4.98 -23.49 13.30
C CYS A 217 -4.08 -23.12 12.11
N LEU A 218 -4.65 -22.30 11.21
CA LEU A 218 -3.95 -21.71 10.07
C LEU A 218 -4.09 -20.20 10.13
N VAL A 219 -3.01 -19.47 9.84
CA VAL A 219 -2.95 -18.00 9.89
C VAL A 219 -2.58 -17.46 8.52
N GLY A 220 -3.45 -16.68 7.89
CA GLY A 220 -3.14 -15.96 6.65
C GLY A 220 -2.65 -14.56 6.99
N PHE A 221 -1.38 -14.24 6.68
CA PHE A 221 -0.76 -12.95 7.01
C PHE A 221 -0.95 -11.86 5.96
N TYR A 222 -1.32 -12.23 4.71
CA TYR A 222 -1.70 -11.28 3.66
C TYR A 222 -3.16 -11.51 3.27
N SER A 223 -3.79 -10.50 2.67
CA SER A 223 -5.22 -10.49 2.39
C SER A 223 -5.74 -11.71 1.63
N TYR A 224 -4.98 -12.21 0.64
CA TYR A 224 -5.36 -13.35 -0.17
C TYR A 224 -5.02 -14.73 0.45
N ASN A 225 -4.15 -14.78 1.46
CA ASN A 225 -3.81 -16.06 2.11
C ASN A 225 -5.01 -16.65 2.84
N THR A 226 -5.79 -15.82 3.55
CA THR A 226 -6.97 -16.29 4.29
C THR A 226 -8.05 -16.90 3.38
N PRO A 227 -8.43 -16.31 2.24
CA PRO A 227 -9.30 -16.95 1.25
C PRO A 227 -8.78 -18.30 0.75
N ARG A 228 -7.46 -18.41 0.46
CA ARG A 228 -6.87 -19.70 0.03
C ARG A 228 -6.97 -20.77 1.13
N ILE A 229 -6.72 -20.40 2.39
CA ILE A 229 -6.93 -21.29 3.54
C ILE A 229 -8.39 -21.72 3.63
N TYR A 230 -9.32 -20.76 3.56
CA TYR A 230 -10.77 -21.04 3.62
C TYR A 230 -11.20 -22.02 2.53
N GLU A 231 -10.80 -21.78 1.28
CA GLU A 231 -11.13 -22.63 0.14
C GLU A 231 -10.65 -24.08 0.34
N VAL A 232 -9.38 -24.27 0.68
CA VAL A 232 -8.81 -25.60 0.89
C VAL A 232 -9.49 -26.33 2.05
N LEU A 233 -9.77 -25.63 3.16
CA LEU A 233 -10.48 -26.26 4.29
C LEU A 233 -11.93 -26.63 3.93
N LYS A 234 -12.58 -25.84 3.08
CA LYS A 234 -13.92 -26.14 2.56
C LYS A 234 -13.91 -27.36 1.64
N GLU A 235 -13.00 -27.40 0.66
CA GLU A 235 -12.82 -28.49 -0.28
C GLU A 235 -12.48 -29.83 0.40
N THR A 236 -11.69 -29.77 1.49
CA THR A 236 -11.27 -30.96 2.24
C THR A 236 -12.20 -31.35 3.40
N GLY A 237 -13.32 -30.66 3.59
CA GLY A 237 -14.29 -30.93 4.69
C GLY A 237 -13.72 -30.66 6.08
N LYS A 238 -12.71 -29.78 6.19
CA LYS A 238 -12.06 -29.41 7.46
C LYS A 238 -12.47 -28.03 7.97
N LEU A 239 -13.31 -27.30 7.23
CA LEU A 239 -13.84 -26.00 7.64
C LEU A 239 -14.60 -26.12 8.97
N GLY A 240 -14.31 -25.23 9.92
CA GLY A 240 -14.85 -25.27 11.29
C GLY A 240 -14.10 -26.21 12.25
N LYS A 241 -13.37 -27.23 11.75
CA LYS A 241 -12.55 -28.13 12.56
C LYS A 241 -11.18 -27.52 12.87
N ILE A 242 -10.57 -26.85 11.87
CA ILE A 242 -9.30 -26.14 11.99
C ILE A 242 -9.62 -24.65 12.08
N LYS A 243 -9.05 -23.97 13.06
CA LYS A 243 -9.27 -22.53 13.26
C LYS A 243 -8.57 -21.73 12.20
N ILE A 244 -9.20 -20.65 11.71
CA ILE A 244 -8.62 -19.71 10.75
C ILE A 244 -8.52 -18.34 11.41
N ILE A 245 -7.32 -17.76 11.39
CA ILE A 245 -7.07 -16.37 11.74
C ILE A 245 -6.61 -15.64 10.48
N GLY A 246 -7.24 -14.51 10.18
CA GLY A 246 -6.99 -13.75 8.96
C GLY A 246 -6.27 -12.43 9.17
N PHE A 247 -5.78 -11.91 8.06
CA PHE A 247 -5.39 -10.51 7.89
C PHE A 247 -6.18 -9.91 6.75
N ASP A 248 -6.41 -8.61 6.88
CA ASP A 248 -7.03 -7.74 5.92
C ASP A 248 -8.53 -8.08 5.63
N GLU A 249 -9.11 -7.37 4.67
CA GLU A 249 -10.56 -7.27 4.46
C GLU A 249 -11.07 -7.90 3.16
N ASP A 250 -10.46 -9.01 2.74
CA ASP A 250 -10.97 -9.75 1.58
C ASP A 250 -12.43 -10.17 1.79
N PRO A 251 -13.31 -10.09 0.76
CA PRO A 251 -14.72 -10.43 0.88
C PRO A 251 -15.01 -11.86 1.39
N ILE A 252 -14.18 -12.85 0.99
CA ILE A 252 -14.30 -14.23 1.48
C ILE A 252 -13.95 -14.29 2.97
N THR A 253 -12.90 -13.57 3.38
CA THR A 253 -12.50 -13.47 4.78
C THR A 253 -13.60 -12.85 5.63
N LEU A 254 -14.15 -11.71 5.22
CA LEU A 254 -15.24 -11.04 5.95
C LEU A 254 -16.52 -11.90 5.99
N GLY A 255 -16.84 -12.59 4.90
CA GLY A 255 -17.94 -13.57 4.85
C GLY A 255 -17.74 -14.70 5.84
N GLY A 256 -16.56 -15.30 5.87
CA GLY A 256 -16.21 -16.38 6.81
C GLY A 256 -16.22 -15.92 8.27
N VAL A 257 -15.82 -14.67 8.57
CA VAL A 257 -15.94 -14.09 9.92
C VAL A 257 -17.41 -13.94 10.31
N LYS A 258 -18.24 -13.43 9.41
CA LYS A 258 -19.69 -13.28 9.64
C LYS A 258 -20.37 -14.62 9.91
N GLU A 259 -20.06 -15.64 9.15
CA GLU A 259 -20.57 -17.01 9.29
C GLU A 259 -20.02 -17.72 10.54
N GLY A 260 -18.83 -17.28 11.04
CA GLY A 260 -18.14 -17.89 12.18
C GLY A 260 -17.20 -19.05 11.80
N SER A 261 -16.94 -19.26 10.51
CA SER A 261 -15.94 -20.22 10.03
C SER A 261 -14.50 -19.69 10.11
N ILE A 262 -14.33 -18.38 10.15
CA ILE A 262 -13.09 -17.65 10.45
C ILE A 262 -13.24 -16.97 11.79
N VAL A 263 -12.28 -17.15 12.70
CA VAL A 263 -12.31 -16.59 14.07
C VAL A 263 -12.35 -15.06 14.05
N GLY A 264 -11.54 -14.46 13.19
CA GLY A 264 -11.42 -13.03 13.00
C GLY A 264 -10.30 -12.69 12.04
N THR A 265 -10.25 -11.43 11.65
CA THR A 265 -9.20 -10.88 10.82
C THR A 265 -8.64 -9.60 11.41
N VAL A 266 -7.36 -9.36 11.23
CA VAL A 266 -6.68 -8.12 11.64
C VAL A 266 -6.53 -7.24 10.43
N VAL A 267 -7.28 -6.12 10.39
CA VAL A 267 -7.30 -5.22 9.23
C VAL A 267 -6.46 -3.98 9.46
N GLN A 268 -5.90 -3.49 8.39
CA GLN A 268 -5.17 -2.24 8.31
C GLN A 268 -6.08 -1.12 7.75
N GLN A 269 -5.51 0.05 7.45
CA GLN A 269 -6.28 1.15 6.86
C GLN A 269 -5.58 1.67 5.59
N PRO A 270 -5.48 0.86 4.54
CA PRO A 270 -4.74 1.24 3.31
C PRO A 270 -5.34 2.46 2.60
N PHE A 271 -6.67 2.68 2.71
CA PHE A 271 -7.29 3.90 2.23
C PHE A 271 -6.63 5.16 2.83
N GLU A 272 -6.44 5.17 4.15
CA GLU A 272 -5.82 6.29 4.85
C GLU A 272 -4.35 6.47 4.45
N TRP A 273 -3.63 5.39 4.18
CA TRP A 273 -2.25 5.51 3.70
C TRP A 273 -2.20 6.22 2.35
N GLY A 274 -3.06 5.82 1.40
CA GLY A 274 -3.16 6.48 0.11
C GLY A 274 -3.58 7.94 0.23
N TYR A 275 -4.62 8.21 1.01
CA TYR A 275 -5.18 9.54 1.17
C TYR A 275 -4.26 10.50 1.93
N GLN A 276 -3.89 10.12 3.17
CA GLN A 276 -3.06 10.97 4.02
C GLN A 276 -1.62 11.05 3.50
N GLY A 277 -1.05 9.94 3.02
CA GLY A 277 0.31 9.89 2.52
C GLY A 277 0.54 10.81 1.33
N MET A 278 -0.37 10.82 0.34
CA MET A 278 -0.27 11.77 -0.78
C MET A 278 -0.36 13.22 -0.32
N LYS A 279 -1.23 13.52 0.64
CA LYS A 279 -1.37 14.88 1.20
C LYS A 279 -0.13 15.31 1.99
N LEU A 280 0.47 14.41 2.77
CA LEU A 280 1.70 14.68 3.51
C LEU A 280 2.88 14.91 2.57
N MET A 281 3.00 14.11 1.49
CA MET A 281 4.04 14.32 0.49
C MET A 281 3.89 15.67 -0.21
N ALA A 282 2.66 16.04 -0.60
CA ALA A 282 2.39 17.34 -1.21
C ALA A 282 2.74 18.51 -0.25
N ALA A 283 2.31 18.42 1.00
CA ALA A 283 2.62 19.41 2.03
C ALA A 283 4.14 19.53 2.27
N TYR A 284 4.85 18.42 2.33
CA TYR A 284 6.30 18.40 2.49
C TYR A 284 7.01 19.13 1.34
N LEU A 285 6.60 18.89 0.08
CA LEU A 285 7.15 19.56 -1.10
C LEU A 285 6.81 21.06 -1.17
N GLU A 286 5.78 21.49 -0.46
CA GLU A 286 5.41 22.90 -0.28
C GLU A 286 6.08 23.53 0.95
N GLY A 287 6.99 22.82 1.63
CA GLY A 287 7.75 23.30 2.79
C GLY A 287 7.06 23.07 4.15
N ASN A 288 5.82 22.57 4.18
CA ASN A 288 5.12 22.25 5.41
C ASN A 288 5.47 20.82 5.87
N LYS A 289 6.26 20.72 6.92
CA LYS A 289 6.72 19.47 7.53
C LYS A 289 6.02 19.11 8.85
N ALA A 290 5.05 19.92 9.29
CA ALA A 290 4.42 19.80 10.60
C ALA A 290 3.70 18.46 10.84
N GLY A 291 3.22 17.80 9.77
CA GLY A 291 2.57 16.49 9.85
C GLY A 291 3.53 15.30 9.96
N ILE A 292 4.86 15.52 9.97
CA ILE A 292 5.86 14.46 10.04
C ILE A 292 6.54 14.49 11.41
N PRO A 293 6.39 13.42 12.23
CA PRO A 293 7.08 13.30 13.51
C PRO A 293 8.62 13.29 13.36
N LYS A 294 9.35 13.56 14.43
CA LYS A 294 10.83 13.61 14.39
C LYS A 294 11.47 12.29 13.98
N ASP A 295 10.86 11.17 14.32
CA ASP A 295 11.28 9.81 13.94
C ASP A 295 10.80 9.40 12.53
N GLY A 296 10.00 10.24 11.90
CA GLY A 296 9.42 9.96 10.57
C GLY A 296 8.41 8.82 10.57
N ILE A 297 7.80 8.44 11.70
CA ILE A 297 6.89 7.30 11.79
C ILE A 297 5.46 7.77 12.06
N ILE A 298 4.55 7.51 11.12
CA ILE A 298 3.14 7.88 11.21
C ILE A 298 2.32 6.59 11.27
N ILE A 299 1.84 6.25 12.47
CA ILE A 299 1.07 5.03 12.68
C ILE A 299 -0.41 5.29 12.45
N VAL A 300 -0.97 4.54 11.51
CA VAL A 300 -2.43 4.40 11.29
C VAL A 300 -2.86 3.10 11.94
N PRO A 301 -3.64 3.13 13.04
CA PRO A 301 -3.94 1.92 13.81
C PRO A 301 -4.74 0.90 13.00
N GLY A 302 -4.40 -0.38 13.15
CA GLY A 302 -5.23 -1.47 12.65
C GLY A 302 -6.40 -1.79 13.59
N LYS A 303 -7.27 -2.71 13.15
CA LYS A 303 -8.45 -3.15 13.91
C LYS A 303 -8.58 -4.66 13.87
N VAL A 304 -9.13 -5.25 14.93
CA VAL A 304 -9.60 -6.64 14.91
C VAL A 304 -11.05 -6.64 14.45
N ILE A 305 -11.33 -7.43 13.43
CA ILE A 305 -12.67 -7.65 12.93
C ILE A 305 -13.07 -9.08 13.26
N ASP A 306 -14.11 -9.21 14.04
CA ASP A 306 -14.73 -10.46 14.46
C ASP A 306 -16.24 -10.43 14.20
N LYS A 307 -16.95 -11.47 14.65
CA LYS A 307 -18.40 -11.60 14.43
C LYS A 307 -19.20 -10.42 15.00
N SER A 308 -18.69 -9.72 16.02
CA SER A 308 -19.41 -8.62 16.70
C SER A 308 -19.43 -7.33 15.90
N ASN A 309 -18.45 -7.12 15.01
CA ASN A 309 -18.25 -5.84 14.31
C ASN A 309 -18.12 -5.93 12.79
N VAL A 310 -18.10 -7.15 12.21
CA VAL A 310 -17.87 -7.37 10.77
C VAL A 310 -18.92 -6.70 9.87
N ASP A 311 -20.18 -6.65 10.27
CA ASP A 311 -21.24 -6.03 9.46
C ASP A 311 -21.06 -4.51 9.36
N ALA A 312 -20.80 -3.85 10.48
CA ALA A 312 -20.54 -2.40 10.52
C ALA A 312 -19.26 -2.05 9.75
N PHE A 313 -18.20 -2.85 9.90
CA PHE A 313 -16.97 -2.67 9.16
C PHE A 313 -17.18 -2.80 7.65
N THR A 314 -17.89 -3.85 7.21
CA THR A 314 -18.17 -4.10 5.78
C THR A 314 -18.99 -2.96 5.15
N ALA A 315 -19.96 -2.41 5.85
CA ALA A 315 -20.75 -1.27 5.38
C ALA A 315 -19.87 -0.02 5.18
N ASN A 316 -19.00 0.29 6.16
CA ASN A 316 -18.07 1.41 6.07
C ASN A 316 -17.05 1.24 4.92
N LEU A 317 -16.52 0.03 4.74
CA LEU A 317 -15.58 -0.29 3.66
C LEU A 317 -16.22 -0.04 2.28
N LYS A 318 -17.47 -0.50 2.07
CA LYS A 318 -18.21 -0.24 0.83
C LYS A 318 -18.35 1.27 0.56
N GLN A 319 -18.70 2.05 1.56
CA GLN A 319 -18.84 3.50 1.44
C GLN A 319 -17.49 4.15 1.05
N MET A 320 -16.38 3.77 1.69
CA MET A 320 -15.03 4.27 1.34
C MET A 320 -14.63 3.92 -0.10
N MET A 321 -15.06 2.75 -0.59
CA MET A 321 -14.80 2.30 -1.95
C MET A 321 -15.77 2.87 -3.00
N GLY A 322 -16.75 3.70 -2.60
CA GLY A 322 -17.76 4.25 -3.49
C GLY A 322 -18.76 3.22 -4.03
N LYS A 323 -19.06 2.17 -3.25
CA LYS A 323 -19.95 1.07 -3.62
C LYS A 323 -21.23 1.07 -2.78
#